data_ea81c3bf9da13857624a3dc08c7d72b9
#
_entry.id   ea81c3bf9da13857624a3dc08c7d72b9
#
_cell.length_a   1.000
_cell.length_b   1.000
_cell.length_c   1.000
_cell.angle_alpha   90.00
_cell.angle_beta   90.00
_cell.angle_gamma   90.00
#
_symmetry.space_group_name_H-M   'P 1'
#
loop_
_entity.id
_entity.type
_entity.pdbx_description
1 polymer ?
#
loop_
_entity_poly.entity_id
_entity_poly.type
_entity_poly.pdbx_seq_one_letter_code
_entity_poly.pdbx_strand_id
1 'polypeptide(L)'
;MDATRAPLAAEPAAAPVSWTHRFEAWTASVCVALLRCLPLDAASALGGFLARLIGPRLRVSDLARRNLRAAFPGLSEPRIDGLVRGMWDNLGRVAAEYPHLRHIRVFDPGSRVETRGTEHLDRALAAGRRVILFGGHLGNWEIAALAAAQYGLDIAQIYRAPNNPLIDRFVARLRGGGSELIPKGTIASRRAVAALRRGGHVSLLADQKLNEGLAVPFFDRPAMTAPALALLASRFDCTVLPARVERLRGARFRLTLYPPLDVPRTGERDADIMAMMTAVNATLEGWIRERPEQWFWVHSRWPD
;
A
#
# COMPACT_ATOMS: atom_id res chain seq x y z
N MET A 1 22.79 -35.55 -14.98
CA MET A 1 21.44 -35.95 -14.55
C MET A 1 20.61 -34.71 -14.54
N ASP A 2 19.77 -34.62 -15.52
CA ASP A 2 18.98 -33.46 -15.92
C ASP A 2 17.77 -33.30 -14.97
N ALA A 3 17.79 -32.27 -14.11
CA ALA A 3 16.68 -31.98 -13.20
C ALA A 3 15.59 -31.24 -13.97
N THR A 4 14.67 -32.02 -14.50
CA THR A 4 13.44 -31.61 -15.18
C THR A 4 12.78 -30.42 -14.46
N ARG A 5 12.80 -29.24 -15.11
CA ARG A 5 11.99 -28.08 -14.76
C ARG A 5 10.53 -28.50 -14.82
N ALA A 6 9.88 -28.65 -13.65
CA ALA A 6 8.42 -28.75 -13.59
C ALA A 6 7.81 -27.50 -14.23
N PRO A 7 6.84 -27.64 -15.15
CA PRO A 7 6.21 -26.49 -15.78
C PRO A 7 5.51 -25.64 -14.72
N LEU A 8 5.77 -24.32 -14.78
CA LEU A 8 5.02 -23.32 -14.02
C LEU A 8 3.52 -23.53 -14.30
N ALA A 9 2.74 -23.81 -13.27
CA ALA A 9 1.30 -23.95 -13.41
C ALA A 9 0.76 -22.77 -14.21
N ALA A 10 -0.02 -23.07 -15.23
CA ALA A 10 -0.61 -22.08 -16.14
C ALA A 10 -1.33 -20.98 -15.33
N GLU A 11 -1.11 -19.73 -15.72
CA GLU A 11 -1.86 -18.61 -15.16
C GLU A 11 -3.37 -18.90 -15.32
N PRO A 12 -4.19 -18.66 -14.29
CA PRO A 12 -5.63 -18.84 -14.39
C PRO A 12 -6.13 -18.00 -15.56
N ALA A 13 -6.94 -18.59 -16.42
CA ALA A 13 -7.52 -17.91 -17.57
C ALA A 13 -8.14 -16.59 -17.15
N ALA A 14 -7.80 -15.50 -17.83
CA ALA A 14 -8.30 -14.17 -17.50
C ALA A 14 -9.83 -14.19 -17.51
N ALA A 15 -10.46 -13.70 -16.44
CA ALA A 15 -11.92 -13.63 -16.35
C ALA A 15 -12.48 -12.90 -17.56
N PRO A 16 -13.62 -13.35 -18.12
CA PRO A 16 -14.22 -12.76 -19.31
C PRO A 16 -14.55 -11.28 -19.08
N VAL A 17 -14.13 -10.43 -20.01
CA VAL A 17 -14.34 -8.98 -19.94
C VAL A 17 -15.80 -8.67 -20.27
N SER A 18 -16.57 -8.21 -19.30
CA SER A 18 -17.97 -7.79 -19.46
C SER A 18 -18.10 -6.39 -20.10
N TRP A 19 -19.29 -6.05 -20.55
CA TRP A 19 -19.58 -4.69 -21.02
C TRP A 19 -19.44 -3.63 -19.90
N THR A 20 -19.80 -3.97 -18.68
CA THR A 20 -19.59 -3.11 -17.51
C THR A 20 -18.10 -2.82 -17.28
N HIS A 21 -17.24 -3.84 -17.39
CA HIS A 21 -15.79 -3.65 -17.31
C HIS A 21 -15.27 -2.69 -18.40
N ARG A 22 -15.80 -2.77 -19.62
CA ARG A 22 -15.42 -1.87 -20.72
C ARG A 22 -15.85 -0.44 -20.46
N PHE A 23 -17.10 -0.25 -19.98
CA PHE A 23 -17.63 1.08 -19.64
C PHE A 23 -16.86 1.73 -18.50
N GLU A 24 -16.57 0.99 -17.41
CA GLU A 24 -15.75 1.46 -16.32
C GLU A 24 -14.32 1.86 -16.77
N ALA A 25 -13.68 1.04 -17.61
CA ALA A 25 -12.35 1.32 -18.12
C ALA A 25 -12.34 2.54 -19.05
N TRP A 26 -13.38 2.69 -19.90
CA TRP A 26 -13.56 3.86 -20.75
C TRP A 26 -13.74 5.13 -19.90
N THR A 27 -14.65 5.11 -18.93
CA THR A 27 -14.87 6.23 -18.02
C THR A 27 -13.59 6.63 -17.28
N ALA A 28 -12.86 5.63 -16.72
CA ALA A 28 -11.58 5.89 -16.06
C ALA A 28 -10.55 6.50 -17.03
N SER A 29 -10.51 6.04 -18.30
CA SER A 29 -9.60 6.57 -19.31
C SER A 29 -9.92 8.02 -19.66
N VAL A 30 -11.19 8.36 -19.80
CA VAL A 30 -11.64 9.75 -20.05
C VAL A 30 -11.29 10.64 -18.85
N CYS A 31 -11.59 10.22 -17.63
CA CYS A 31 -11.23 10.97 -16.42
C CYS A 31 -9.72 11.21 -16.34
N VAL A 32 -8.89 10.18 -16.61
CA VAL A 32 -7.44 10.30 -16.61
C VAL A 32 -6.96 11.26 -17.71
N ALA A 33 -7.55 11.21 -18.92
CA ALA A 33 -7.21 12.12 -20.00
C ALA A 33 -7.50 13.58 -19.61
N LEU A 34 -8.66 13.85 -19.03
CA LEU A 34 -9.04 15.18 -18.54
C LEU A 34 -8.09 15.67 -17.42
N LEU A 35 -7.79 14.81 -16.45
CA LEU A 35 -6.89 15.17 -15.35
C LEU A 35 -5.45 15.43 -15.84
N ARG A 36 -5.00 14.77 -16.90
CA ARG A 36 -3.69 15.03 -17.52
C ARG A 36 -3.56 16.44 -18.13
N CYS A 37 -4.68 17.03 -18.54
CA CYS A 37 -4.69 18.40 -19.06
C CYS A 37 -4.48 19.46 -17.96
N LEU A 38 -4.62 19.09 -16.69
CA LEU A 38 -4.44 19.99 -15.56
C LEU A 38 -3.03 19.87 -14.98
N PRO A 39 -2.45 20.96 -14.45
CA PRO A 39 -1.27 20.85 -13.59
C PRO A 39 -1.55 19.93 -12.39
N LEU A 40 -0.53 19.20 -11.91
CA LEU A 40 -0.66 18.24 -10.82
C LEU A 40 -1.40 18.79 -9.59
N ASP A 41 -1.05 20.02 -9.16
CA ASP A 41 -1.67 20.62 -7.98
C ASP A 41 -3.16 20.92 -8.20
N ALA A 42 -3.54 21.36 -9.41
CA ALA A 42 -4.93 21.60 -9.78
C ALA A 42 -5.73 20.28 -9.88
N ALA A 43 -5.16 19.24 -10.52
CA ALA A 43 -5.75 17.92 -10.60
C ALA A 43 -5.97 17.33 -9.19
N SER A 44 -4.95 17.38 -8.34
CA SER A 44 -5.02 16.94 -6.94
C SER A 44 -6.10 17.69 -6.16
N ALA A 45 -6.14 19.04 -6.27
CA ALA A 45 -7.13 19.86 -5.57
C ALA A 45 -8.56 19.56 -6.04
N LEU A 46 -8.78 19.41 -7.34
CA LEU A 46 -10.08 19.07 -7.92
C LEU A 46 -10.54 17.68 -7.44
N GLY A 47 -9.67 16.68 -7.52
CA GLY A 47 -9.99 15.32 -7.05
C GLY A 47 -10.36 15.28 -5.58
N GLY A 48 -9.58 15.95 -4.73
CA GLY A 48 -9.85 16.06 -3.30
C GLY A 48 -11.17 16.81 -3.01
N PHE A 49 -11.42 17.92 -3.70
CA PHE A 49 -12.67 18.69 -3.55
C PHE A 49 -13.90 17.85 -3.91
N LEU A 50 -13.90 17.20 -5.08
CA LEU A 50 -15.03 16.39 -5.53
C LEU A 50 -15.27 15.19 -4.60
N ALA A 51 -14.21 14.47 -4.22
CA ALA A 51 -14.34 13.33 -3.32
C ALA A 51 -14.81 13.73 -1.93
N ARG A 52 -14.35 14.85 -1.39
CA ARG A 52 -14.83 15.40 -0.11
C ARG A 52 -16.31 15.82 -0.14
N LEU A 53 -16.81 16.24 -1.30
CA LEU A 53 -18.20 16.63 -1.48
C LEU A 53 -19.12 15.40 -1.59
N ILE A 54 -18.73 14.40 -2.37
CA ILE A 54 -19.57 13.24 -2.73
C ILE A 54 -19.37 12.09 -1.74
N GLY A 55 -18.12 11.80 -1.41
CA GLY A 55 -17.70 10.60 -0.67
C GLY A 55 -18.42 10.38 0.66
N PRO A 56 -18.56 11.39 1.53
CA PRO A 56 -19.25 11.21 2.82
C PRO A 56 -20.72 10.77 2.72
N ARG A 57 -21.34 10.95 1.54
CA ARG A 57 -22.74 10.54 1.25
C ARG A 57 -22.84 9.10 0.71
N LEU A 58 -21.73 8.50 0.34
CA LEU A 58 -21.70 7.13 -0.16
C LEU A 58 -21.92 6.13 0.99
N ARG A 59 -22.66 5.05 0.75
CA ARG A 59 -22.92 3.99 1.76
C ARG A 59 -21.65 3.41 2.38
N VAL A 60 -20.56 3.34 1.63
CA VAL A 60 -19.28 2.85 2.14
C VAL A 60 -18.69 3.76 3.23
N SER A 61 -19.10 5.02 3.33
CA SER A 61 -18.67 5.93 4.41
C SER A 61 -19.25 5.54 5.78
N ASP A 62 -20.33 4.76 5.82
CA ASP A 62 -20.86 4.23 7.09
C ASP A 62 -19.88 3.18 7.68
N LEU A 63 -19.21 2.43 6.83
CA LEU A 63 -18.12 1.55 7.27
C LEU A 63 -16.96 2.37 7.85
N ALA A 64 -16.56 3.45 7.18
CA ALA A 64 -15.50 4.32 7.71
C ALA A 64 -15.87 4.92 9.07
N ARG A 65 -17.12 5.39 9.25
CA ARG A 65 -17.62 5.89 10.53
C ARG A 65 -17.59 4.82 11.63
N ARG A 66 -18.05 3.60 11.32
CA ARG A 66 -17.96 2.47 12.28
C ARG A 66 -16.54 2.16 12.68
N ASN A 67 -15.64 2.10 11.71
CA ASN A 67 -14.21 1.84 11.95
C ASN A 67 -13.58 2.94 12.82
N LEU A 68 -13.88 4.22 12.54
CA LEU A 68 -13.38 5.36 13.31
C LEU A 68 -13.90 5.36 14.76
N ARG A 69 -15.22 5.11 14.98
CA ARG A 69 -15.77 4.99 16.33
C ARG A 69 -15.10 3.87 17.13
N ALA A 70 -14.84 2.75 16.47
CA ALA A 70 -14.22 1.60 17.11
C ALA A 70 -12.73 1.82 17.40
N ALA A 71 -12.00 2.52 16.53
CA ALA A 71 -10.59 2.85 16.73
C ALA A 71 -10.37 4.02 17.69
N PHE A 72 -11.32 4.93 17.78
CA PHE A 72 -11.25 6.16 18.59
C PHE A 72 -12.55 6.37 19.39
N PRO A 73 -12.82 5.57 20.42
CA PRO A 73 -14.12 5.59 21.13
C PRO A 73 -14.41 6.92 21.84
N GLY A 74 -13.41 7.78 22.05
CA GLY A 74 -13.58 9.10 22.67
C GLY A 74 -13.86 10.25 21.70
N LEU A 75 -13.94 10.00 20.38
CA LEU A 75 -14.19 11.06 19.41
C LEU A 75 -15.68 11.38 19.30
N SER A 76 -16.00 12.69 19.23
CA SER A 76 -17.35 13.17 18.95
C SER A 76 -17.75 12.91 17.49
N GLU A 77 -19.05 12.78 17.22
CA GLU A 77 -19.57 12.58 15.86
C GLU A 77 -19.14 13.67 14.86
N PRO A 78 -19.14 14.98 15.20
CA PRO A 78 -18.62 16.00 14.29
C PRO A 78 -17.14 15.80 13.93
N ARG A 79 -16.33 15.28 14.88
CA ARG A 79 -14.92 14.97 14.62
C ARG A 79 -14.77 13.76 13.71
N ILE A 80 -15.56 12.72 13.92
CA ILE A 80 -15.61 11.54 13.05
C ILE A 80 -16.00 11.94 11.62
N ASP A 81 -17.04 12.76 11.44
CA ASP A 81 -17.44 13.26 10.13
C ASP A 81 -16.36 14.15 9.48
N GLY A 82 -15.63 14.90 10.28
CA GLY A 82 -14.45 15.65 9.83
C GLY A 82 -13.36 14.72 9.27
N LEU A 83 -13.06 13.63 9.99
CA LEU A 83 -12.08 12.63 9.55
C LEU A 83 -12.53 11.90 8.28
N VAL A 84 -13.82 11.53 8.17
CA VAL A 84 -14.37 10.93 6.94
C VAL A 84 -14.23 11.86 5.75
N ARG A 85 -14.50 13.16 5.92
CA ARG A 85 -14.28 14.16 4.86
C ARG A 85 -12.81 14.28 4.48
N GLY A 86 -11.92 14.30 5.48
CA GLY A 86 -10.47 14.33 5.26
C GLY A 86 -9.96 13.10 4.53
N MET A 87 -10.43 11.91 4.90
CA MET A 87 -10.13 10.66 4.21
C MET A 87 -10.54 10.71 2.74
N TRP A 88 -11.76 11.19 2.44
CA TRP A 88 -12.22 11.34 1.06
C TRP A 88 -11.43 12.38 0.28
N ASP A 89 -11.07 13.52 0.92
CA ASP A 89 -10.16 14.50 0.30
C ASP A 89 -8.83 13.84 -0.10
N ASN A 90 -8.20 13.10 0.83
CA ASN A 90 -6.95 12.40 0.54
C ASN A 90 -7.12 11.36 -0.59
N LEU A 91 -8.15 10.53 -0.53
CA LEU A 91 -8.39 9.48 -1.54
C LEU A 91 -8.67 10.06 -2.93
N GLY A 92 -9.46 11.14 -3.00
CA GLY A 92 -9.72 11.84 -4.26
C GLY A 92 -8.46 12.45 -4.86
N ARG A 93 -7.58 13.02 -4.02
CA ARG A 93 -6.26 13.50 -4.45
C ARG A 93 -5.41 12.37 -4.99
N VAL A 94 -5.31 11.25 -4.27
CA VAL A 94 -4.56 10.06 -4.73
C VAL A 94 -5.04 9.63 -6.11
N ALA A 95 -6.36 9.50 -6.30
CA ALA A 95 -6.93 9.09 -7.58
C ALA A 95 -6.59 10.09 -8.72
N ALA A 96 -6.67 11.40 -8.44
CA ALA A 96 -6.37 12.44 -9.44
C ALA A 96 -4.86 12.62 -9.71
N GLU A 97 -3.99 12.17 -8.82
CA GLU A 97 -2.54 12.19 -8.96
C GLU A 97 -1.99 11.04 -9.81
N TYR A 98 -2.72 9.93 -9.97
CA TYR A 98 -2.27 8.78 -10.79
C TYR A 98 -1.80 9.13 -12.20
N PRO A 99 -2.47 10.01 -12.97
CA PRO A 99 -2.02 10.41 -14.29
C PRO A 99 -0.65 11.08 -14.32
N HIS A 100 -0.22 11.63 -13.17
CA HIS A 100 0.98 12.44 -13.00
C HIS A 100 2.12 11.71 -12.31
N LEU A 101 1.91 10.48 -11.79
CA LEU A 101 2.91 9.75 -11.00
C LEU A 101 4.27 9.67 -11.72
N ARG A 102 4.27 9.44 -13.04
CA ARG A 102 5.51 9.33 -13.83
C ARG A 102 6.33 10.63 -13.88
N HIS A 103 5.70 11.77 -13.62
CA HIS A 103 6.35 13.08 -13.62
C HIS A 103 6.88 13.50 -12.24
N ILE A 104 6.53 12.75 -11.19
CA ILE A 104 7.04 12.99 -9.84
C ILE A 104 8.43 12.35 -9.73
N ARG A 105 9.45 13.22 -9.57
CA ARG A 105 10.81 12.82 -9.28
C ARG A 105 11.02 12.85 -7.77
N VAL A 106 11.39 11.70 -7.18
CA VAL A 106 11.49 11.59 -5.72
C VAL A 106 12.80 12.15 -5.20
N PHE A 107 13.90 11.91 -5.89
CA PHE A 107 15.25 12.22 -5.41
C PHE A 107 15.88 13.44 -6.06
N ASP A 108 15.18 14.11 -6.99
CA ASP A 108 15.71 15.29 -7.66
C ASP A 108 15.70 16.50 -6.72
N PRO A 109 16.64 17.47 -6.88
CA PRO A 109 16.61 18.74 -6.16
C PRO A 109 15.28 19.48 -6.37
N GLY A 110 14.68 19.96 -5.29
CA GLY A 110 13.38 20.65 -5.33
C GLY A 110 12.19 19.72 -5.49
N SER A 111 12.37 18.42 -5.31
CA SER A 111 11.31 17.40 -5.36
C SER A 111 10.08 17.81 -4.56
N ARG A 112 8.93 17.28 -4.97
CA ARG A 112 7.68 17.31 -4.22
C ARG A 112 7.66 16.29 -3.08
N VAL A 113 8.66 15.42 -3.01
CA VAL A 113 8.81 14.37 -2.00
C VAL A 113 10.03 14.66 -1.15
N GLU A 114 9.80 14.98 0.12
CA GLU A 114 10.85 15.02 1.14
C GLU A 114 11.16 13.57 1.54
N THR A 115 12.41 13.15 1.42
CA THR A 115 12.85 11.80 1.83
C THR A 115 13.61 11.87 3.15
N ARG A 116 13.35 10.92 4.06
CA ARG A 116 14.03 10.78 5.36
C ARG A 116 14.37 9.31 5.62
N GLY A 117 15.47 9.07 6.28
CA GLY A 117 15.86 7.73 6.74
C GLY A 117 16.32 6.78 5.62
N THR A 118 16.69 7.29 4.43
CA THR A 118 17.19 6.45 3.33
C THR A 118 18.44 5.68 3.73
N GLU A 119 19.21 6.20 4.68
CA GLU A 119 20.41 5.55 5.24
C GLU A 119 20.12 4.18 5.89
N HIS A 120 18.88 3.89 6.29
CA HIS A 120 18.50 2.57 6.79
C HIS A 120 18.47 1.54 5.66
N LEU A 121 17.96 1.96 4.49
CA LEU A 121 17.98 1.13 3.29
C LEU A 121 19.42 0.94 2.79
N ASP A 122 20.20 2.03 2.70
CA ASP A 122 21.59 2.00 2.24
C ASP A 122 22.43 1.02 3.06
N ARG A 123 22.30 1.06 4.39
CA ARG A 123 22.99 0.14 5.29
C ARG A 123 22.59 -1.32 5.08
N ALA A 124 21.29 -1.59 4.87
CA ALA A 124 20.83 -2.93 4.61
C ALA A 124 21.37 -3.47 3.27
N LEU A 125 21.36 -2.64 2.23
CA LEU A 125 21.89 -3.01 0.89
C LEU A 125 23.39 -3.20 0.91
N ALA A 126 24.14 -2.30 1.56
CA ALA A 126 25.61 -2.41 1.72
C ALA A 126 26.01 -3.69 2.48
N ALA A 127 25.18 -4.16 3.40
CA ALA A 127 25.36 -5.41 4.12
C ALA A 127 24.91 -6.66 3.29
N GLY A 128 24.52 -6.49 2.03
CA GLY A 128 24.05 -7.58 1.17
C GLY A 128 22.70 -8.18 1.62
N ARG A 129 21.94 -7.46 2.45
CA ARG A 129 20.67 -7.95 3.02
C ARG A 129 19.52 -7.79 2.04
N ARG A 130 18.64 -8.79 1.98
CA ARG A 130 17.33 -8.66 1.35
C ARG A 130 16.44 -7.77 2.22
N VAL A 131 15.63 -6.94 1.57
CA VAL A 131 14.76 -6.00 2.28
C VAL A 131 13.30 -6.30 2.00
N ILE A 132 12.48 -6.24 3.04
CA ILE A 132 11.03 -6.15 2.92
C ILE A 132 10.61 -4.76 3.36
N LEU A 133 10.13 -3.94 2.41
CA LEU A 133 9.51 -2.66 2.71
C LEU A 133 8.03 -2.87 3.00
N PHE A 134 7.53 -2.35 4.12
CA PHE A 134 6.10 -2.36 4.38
C PHE A 134 5.57 -0.97 4.69
N GLY A 135 4.35 -0.73 4.25
CA GLY A 135 3.60 0.49 4.54
C GLY A 135 2.13 0.20 4.73
N GLY A 136 1.34 1.26 4.77
CA GLY A 136 -0.12 1.22 4.79
C GLY A 136 -0.72 2.12 3.72
N HIS A 137 -2.04 2.05 3.54
CA HIS A 137 -2.78 2.93 2.63
C HIS A 137 -2.93 4.33 3.24
N LEU A 138 -1.79 4.99 3.50
CA LEU A 138 -1.66 6.34 4.06
C LEU A 138 -1.14 7.33 3.01
N GLY A 139 -1.60 8.56 3.08
CA GLY A 139 -1.17 9.63 2.17
C GLY A 139 -1.39 9.26 0.71
N ASN A 140 -0.33 9.37 -0.10
CA ASN A 140 -0.30 8.74 -1.42
C ASN A 140 0.72 7.59 -1.40
N TRP A 141 0.28 6.41 -1.05
CA TRP A 141 1.09 5.19 -0.94
C TRP A 141 1.83 4.81 -2.23
N GLU A 142 1.41 5.29 -3.39
CA GLU A 142 2.09 5.07 -4.68
C GLU A 142 3.48 5.72 -4.72
N ILE A 143 3.71 6.73 -3.89
CA ILE A 143 5.02 7.41 -3.80
C ILE A 143 6.11 6.46 -3.29
N ALA A 144 5.81 5.54 -2.36
CA ALA A 144 6.79 4.57 -1.89
C ALA A 144 7.21 3.60 -3.01
N ALA A 145 6.24 3.15 -3.82
CA ALA A 145 6.48 2.31 -4.98
C ALA A 145 7.32 3.03 -6.04
N LEU A 146 6.97 4.28 -6.31
CA LEU A 146 7.70 5.14 -7.25
C LEU A 146 9.14 5.40 -6.77
N ALA A 147 9.32 5.67 -5.48
CA ALA A 147 10.64 5.86 -4.88
C ALA A 147 11.52 4.61 -5.03
N ALA A 148 10.99 3.44 -4.71
CA ALA A 148 11.71 2.17 -4.85
C ALA A 148 12.18 1.94 -6.30
N ALA A 149 11.32 2.22 -7.29
CA ALA A 149 11.67 2.12 -8.71
C ALA A 149 12.75 3.14 -9.13
N GLN A 150 12.64 4.40 -8.68
CA GLN A 150 13.62 5.44 -8.98
C GLN A 150 14.94 5.25 -8.24
N TYR A 151 14.93 4.57 -7.10
CA TYR A 151 16.13 4.17 -6.38
C TYR A 151 16.88 3.02 -7.09
N GLY A 152 16.26 2.37 -8.07
CA GLY A 152 16.86 1.27 -8.81
C GLY A 152 16.79 -0.09 -8.09
N LEU A 153 15.85 -0.26 -7.14
CA LEU A 153 15.68 -1.54 -6.45
C LEU A 153 15.02 -2.58 -7.36
N ASP A 154 15.60 -3.79 -7.42
CA ASP A 154 14.89 -4.98 -7.92
C ASP A 154 13.86 -5.41 -6.87
N ILE A 155 12.68 -4.80 -6.92
CA ILE A 155 11.64 -4.96 -5.91
C ILE A 155 10.34 -5.50 -6.50
N ALA A 156 9.82 -6.57 -5.91
CA ALA A 156 8.52 -7.13 -6.21
C ALA A 156 7.46 -6.53 -5.27
N GLN A 157 6.43 -5.90 -5.85
CA GLN A 157 5.36 -5.26 -5.10
C GLN A 157 4.12 -6.15 -5.04
N ILE A 158 3.76 -6.56 -3.82
CA ILE A 158 2.51 -7.31 -3.60
C ILE A 158 1.37 -6.30 -3.47
N TYR A 159 0.38 -6.39 -4.36
CA TYR A 159 -0.76 -5.48 -4.39
C TYR A 159 -2.09 -6.23 -4.53
N ARG A 160 -3.19 -5.56 -4.20
CA ARG A 160 -4.52 -6.05 -4.50
C ARG A 160 -4.92 -5.58 -5.90
N ALA A 161 -5.05 -6.51 -6.82
CA ALA A 161 -5.55 -6.21 -8.16
C ALA A 161 -7.00 -5.70 -8.09
N PRO A 162 -7.36 -4.65 -8.84
CA PRO A 162 -8.75 -4.27 -9.05
C PRO A 162 -9.58 -5.44 -9.62
N ASN A 163 -10.86 -5.48 -9.27
CA ASN A 163 -11.75 -6.55 -9.76
C ASN A 163 -11.93 -6.50 -11.31
N ASN A 164 -11.79 -5.32 -11.89
CA ASN A 164 -11.86 -5.12 -13.34
C ASN A 164 -10.46 -5.29 -13.96
N PRO A 165 -10.23 -6.33 -14.80
CA PRO A 165 -8.91 -6.59 -15.39
C PRO A 165 -8.43 -5.51 -16.36
N LEU A 166 -9.34 -4.72 -16.93
CA LEU A 166 -8.98 -3.57 -17.77
C LEU A 166 -8.46 -2.41 -16.93
N ILE A 167 -9.08 -2.17 -15.78
CA ILE A 167 -8.62 -1.17 -14.80
C ILE A 167 -7.26 -1.59 -14.22
N ASP A 168 -7.06 -2.88 -13.91
CA ASP A 168 -5.79 -3.38 -13.42
C ASP A 168 -4.64 -3.09 -14.40
N ARG A 169 -4.82 -3.48 -15.67
CA ARG A 169 -3.84 -3.18 -16.72
C ARG A 169 -3.64 -1.68 -16.94
N PHE A 170 -4.68 -0.89 -16.77
CA PHE A 170 -4.63 0.56 -16.92
C PHE A 170 -3.81 1.19 -15.78
N VAL A 171 -4.08 0.82 -14.53
CA VAL A 171 -3.34 1.28 -13.34
C VAL A 171 -1.87 0.85 -13.39
N ALA A 172 -1.59 -0.41 -13.79
CA ALA A 172 -0.22 -0.89 -13.96
C ALA A 172 0.56 -0.02 -14.96
N ARG A 173 -0.08 0.39 -16.07
CA ARG A 173 0.52 1.33 -17.03
C ARG A 173 0.77 2.72 -16.44
N LEU A 174 -0.13 3.22 -15.61
CA LEU A 174 0.04 4.53 -14.95
C LEU A 174 1.17 4.54 -13.94
N ARG A 175 1.39 3.43 -13.24
CA ARG A 175 2.53 3.25 -12.30
C ARG A 175 3.91 3.29 -12.98
N GLY A 176 3.97 2.98 -14.26
CA GLY A 176 5.14 3.31 -15.06
C GLY A 176 6.23 2.26 -15.21
N GLY A 177 6.09 1.05 -14.73
CA GLY A 177 7.11 0.00 -14.81
C GLY A 177 8.31 0.30 -13.87
N GLY A 178 9.20 -0.64 -13.72
CA GLY A 178 10.39 -0.53 -12.84
C GLY A 178 10.28 -1.42 -11.61
N SER A 179 9.09 -1.97 -11.33
CA SER A 179 8.89 -2.96 -10.27
C SER A 179 8.02 -4.10 -10.78
N GLU A 180 8.33 -5.32 -10.35
CA GLU A 180 7.47 -6.47 -10.61
C GLU A 180 6.18 -6.34 -9.78
N LEU A 181 5.01 -6.21 -10.44
CA LEU A 181 3.72 -6.17 -9.75
C LEU A 181 3.19 -7.59 -9.54
N ILE A 182 2.93 -7.96 -8.29
CA ILE A 182 2.45 -9.29 -7.91
C ILE A 182 1.03 -9.14 -7.31
N PRO A 183 -0.03 -9.56 -8.02
CA PRO A 183 -1.37 -9.54 -7.46
C PRO A 183 -1.50 -10.53 -6.29
N LYS A 184 -2.17 -10.14 -5.20
CA LYS A 184 -2.47 -11.02 -4.05
C LYS A 184 -3.18 -12.29 -4.53
N GLY A 185 -2.88 -13.42 -3.91
CA GLY A 185 -3.46 -14.73 -4.21
C GLY A 185 -2.43 -15.85 -4.04
N THR A 186 -2.77 -17.06 -4.42
CA THR A 186 -1.92 -18.26 -4.26
C THR A 186 -0.58 -18.16 -4.99
N ILE A 187 -0.53 -17.40 -6.08
CA ILE A 187 0.69 -17.19 -6.88
C ILE A 187 1.60 -16.13 -6.24
N ALA A 188 1.05 -15.20 -5.45
CA ALA A 188 1.80 -14.10 -4.85
C ALA A 188 2.97 -14.59 -3.99
N SER A 189 2.72 -15.56 -3.12
CA SER A 189 3.75 -16.12 -2.26
C SER A 189 4.89 -16.77 -3.06
N ARG A 190 4.57 -17.50 -4.14
CA ARG A 190 5.58 -18.13 -5.00
C ARG A 190 6.45 -17.10 -5.74
N ARG A 191 5.83 -16.03 -6.27
CA ARG A 191 6.56 -14.97 -6.98
C ARG A 191 7.40 -14.13 -6.01
N ALA A 192 6.89 -13.80 -4.82
CA ALA A 192 7.67 -13.13 -3.78
C ALA A 192 8.88 -13.97 -3.34
N VAL A 193 8.71 -15.28 -3.13
CA VAL A 193 9.79 -16.22 -2.86
C VAL A 193 10.81 -16.25 -4.00
N ALA A 194 10.35 -16.25 -5.25
CA ALA A 194 11.24 -16.23 -6.41
C ALA A 194 12.05 -14.93 -6.48
N ALA A 195 11.44 -13.77 -6.20
CA ALA A 195 12.12 -12.48 -6.14
C ALA A 195 13.23 -12.49 -5.06
N LEU A 196 12.89 -12.92 -3.83
CA LEU A 196 13.88 -13.01 -2.74
C LEU A 196 15.01 -14.03 -3.04
N ARG A 197 14.71 -15.15 -3.71
CA ARG A 197 15.73 -16.11 -4.12
C ARG A 197 16.75 -15.55 -5.14
N ARG A 198 16.30 -14.64 -6.00
CA ARG A 198 17.19 -13.94 -6.95
C ARG A 198 18.04 -12.86 -6.30
N GLY A 199 17.88 -12.61 -5.00
CA GLY A 199 18.56 -11.51 -4.29
C GLY A 199 17.78 -10.19 -4.34
N GLY A 200 16.59 -10.18 -4.95
CA GLY A 200 15.70 -9.02 -4.99
C GLY A 200 15.01 -8.73 -3.66
N HIS A 201 14.14 -7.74 -3.67
CA HIS A 201 13.44 -7.21 -2.50
C HIS A 201 11.93 -7.35 -2.66
N VAL A 202 11.17 -7.15 -1.58
CA VAL A 202 9.70 -7.20 -1.60
C VAL A 202 9.12 -5.95 -0.96
N SER A 203 8.03 -5.44 -1.49
CA SER A 203 7.22 -4.41 -0.83
C SER A 203 5.75 -4.80 -0.76
N LEU A 204 5.09 -4.38 0.31
CA LEU A 204 3.67 -4.63 0.51
C LEU A 204 3.01 -3.59 1.41
N LEU A 205 1.70 -3.40 1.22
CA LEU A 205 0.86 -2.68 2.17
C LEU A 205 0.25 -3.71 3.13
N ALA A 206 0.55 -3.57 4.44
CA ALA A 206 0.28 -4.59 5.45
C ALA A 206 -1.02 -4.35 6.24
N ASP A 207 -1.79 -3.32 5.90
CA ASP A 207 -2.94 -2.83 6.66
C ASP A 207 -4.29 -3.41 6.22
N GLN A 208 -4.34 -4.32 5.26
CA GLN A 208 -5.58 -4.94 4.79
C GLN A 208 -5.87 -6.29 5.47
N LYS A 209 -7.17 -6.56 5.67
CA LYS A 209 -7.67 -7.83 6.22
C LYS A 209 -7.35 -9.02 5.31
N LEU A 210 -6.98 -10.13 5.92
CA LEU A 210 -7.01 -11.47 5.32
C LEU A 210 -7.89 -12.35 6.20
N ASN A 211 -8.97 -12.94 5.66
CA ASN A 211 -9.94 -13.68 6.47
C ASN A 211 -9.32 -14.88 7.21
N GLU A 212 -8.39 -15.57 6.55
CA GLU A 212 -7.63 -16.71 7.09
C GLU A 212 -6.32 -16.27 7.77
N GLY A 213 -6.18 -14.98 8.09
CA GLY A 213 -5.00 -14.40 8.72
C GLY A 213 -4.95 -14.68 10.22
N LEU A 214 -3.91 -14.13 10.85
CA LEU A 214 -3.74 -14.16 12.31
C LEU A 214 -4.56 -13.05 12.96
N ALA A 215 -5.16 -13.34 14.11
CA ALA A 215 -5.82 -12.33 14.95
C ALA A 215 -4.75 -11.51 15.70
N VAL A 216 -4.29 -10.43 15.11
CA VAL A 216 -3.23 -9.57 15.66
C VAL A 216 -3.86 -8.27 16.21
N PRO A 217 -3.44 -7.78 17.38
CA PRO A 217 -3.93 -6.50 17.92
C PRO A 217 -3.75 -5.35 16.93
N PHE A 218 -4.80 -4.52 16.82
CA PHE A 218 -4.81 -3.29 16.03
C PHE A 218 -5.91 -2.37 16.55
N PHE A 219 -5.56 -1.23 17.12
CA PHE A 219 -6.45 -0.36 17.90
C PHE A 219 -7.17 -1.13 19.02
N ASP A 220 -6.38 -1.84 19.84
CA ASP A 220 -6.84 -2.63 20.98
C ASP A 220 -7.89 -3.71 20.63
N ARG A 221 -8.02 -4.06 19.35
CA ARG A 221 -8.97 -5.05 18.82
C ARG A 221 -8.25 -6.09 17.96
N PRO A 222 -8.67 -7.37 17.98
CA PRO A 222 -8.11 -8.37 17.09
C PRO A 222 -8.47 -8.04 15.64
N ALA A 223 -7.44 -7.95 14.77
CA ALA A 223 -7.60 -7.71 13.34
C ALA A 223 -6.94 -8.83 12.55
N MET A 224 -7.69 -9.44 11.63
CA MET A 224 -7.20 -10.56 10.82
C MET A 224 -6.12 -10.09 9.86
N THR A 225 -4.88 -10.45 10.16
CA THR A 225 -3.67 -9.92 9.51
C THR A 225 -2.93 -11.02 8.77
N ALA A 226 -2.52 -10.74 7.52
CA ALA A 226 -1.77 -11.67 6.70
C ALA A 226 -0.35 -11.90 7.26
N PRO A 227 0.07 -13.15 7.56
CA PRO A 227 1.39 -13.42 8.12
C PRO A 227 2.53 -13.40 7.09
N ALA A 228 2.22 -13.12 5.83
CA ALA A 228 3.16 -13.27 4.72
C ALA A 228 4.47 -12.50 4.91
N LEU A 229 4.42 -11.28 5.48
CA LEU A 229 5.60 -10.48 5.77
C LEU A 229 6.52 -11.22 6.73
N ALA A 230 6.02 -11.67 7.88
CA ALA A 230 6.79 -12.34 8.91
C ALA A 230 7.36 -13.68 8.41
N LEU A 231 6.56 -14.44 7.66
CA LEU A 231 6.98 -15.71 7.05
C LEU A 231 8.13 -15.52 6.06
N LEU A 232 8.07 -14.49 5.19
CA LEU A 232 9.13 -14.18 4.23
C LEU A 232 10.37 -13.65 4.95
N ALA A 233 10.19 -12.75 5.93
CA ALA A 233 11.28 -12.17 6.70
C ALA A 233 12.09 -13.25 7.43
N SER A 234 11.40 -14.17 8.11
CA SER A 234 12.04 -15.29 8.82
C SER A 234 12.76 -16.24 7.86
N ARG A 235 12.06 -16.65 6.77
CA ARG A 235 12.60 -17.64 5.82
C ARG A 235 13.86 -17.18 5.09
N PHE A 236 13.96 -15.89 4.75
CA PHE A 236 15.04 -15.33 3.93
C PHE A 236 15.97 -14.42 4.71
N ASP A 237 15.81 -14.33 6.02
CA ASP A 237 16.55 -13.45 6.91
C ASP A 237 16.58 -12.00 6.38
N CYS A 238 15.39 -11.48 6.03
CA CYS A 238 15.26 -10.15 5.46
C CYS A 238 15.31 -9.06 6.54
N THR A 239 15.88 -7.92 6.19
CA THR A 239 15.69 -6.69 6.95
C THR A 239 14.30 -6.13 6.66
N VAL A 240 13.48 -5.92 7.69
CA VAL A 240 12.13 -5.37 7.56
C VAL A 240 12.16 -3.88 7.85
N LEU A 241 11.89 -3.06 6.82
CA LEU A 241 11.91 -1.59 6.93
C LEU A 241 10.51 -1.01 6.81
N PRO A 242 10.02 -0.28 7.82
CA PRO A 242 8.79 0.47 7.71
C PRO A 242 8.97 1.68 6.77
N ALA A 243 8.03 1.86 5.83
CA ALA A 243 8.03 2.94 4.85
C ALA A 243 6.71 3.72 4.92
N ARG A 244 6.73 4.92 5.47
CA ARG A 244 5.56 5.79 5.63
C ARG A 244 5.53 6.86 4.57
N VAL A 245 4.39 7.03 3.92
CA VAL A 245 4.12 8.17 3.05
C VAL A 245 3.09 9.08 3.71
N GLU A 246 3.44 10.34 3.90
CA GLU A 246 2.57 11.39 4.43
C GLU A 246 2.31 12.44 3.35
N ARG A 247 1.07 12.86 3.21
CA ARG A 247 0.76 14.10 2.47
C ARG A 247 0.97 15.29 3.40
N LEU A 248 1.86 16.20 3.01
CA LEU A 248 2.14 17.41 3.79
C LEU A 248 1.13 18.52 3.45
N ARG A 249 1.07 18.89 2.16
CA ARG A 249 0.16 19.92 1.64
C ARG A 249 -0.01 19.74 0.13
N GLY A 250 -1.25 19.76 -0.37
CA GLY A 250 -1.53 19.57 -1.80
C GLY A 250 -0.89 18.28 -2.32
N ALA A 251 -0.16 18.34 -3.43
CA ALA A 251 0.60 17.23 -3.98
C ALA A 251 2.09 17.26 -3.53
N ARG A 252 2.35 17.55 -2.25
CA ARG A 252 3.67 17.46 -1.62
C ARG A 252 3.64 16.40 -0.54
N PHE A 253 4.69 15.58 -0.48
CA PHE A 253 4.72 14.38 0.33
C PHE A 253 6.02 14.32 1.14
N ARG A 254 5.98 13.46 2.18
CA ARG A 254 7.17 12.98 2.87
C ARG A 254 7.18 11.46 2.80
N LEU A 255 8.28 10.89 2.36
CA LEU A 255 8.59 9.47 2.49
C LEU A 255 9.60 9.30 3.60
N THR A 256 9.23 8.60 4.65
CA THR A 256 10.13 8.27 5.76
C THR A 256 10.37 6.77 5.78
N LEU A 257 11.63 6.36 5.68
CA LEU A 257 12.08 5.01 6.01
C LEU A 257 12.51 5.02 7.47
N TYR A 258 11.89 4.16 8.27
CA TYR A 258 12.23 4.02 9.68
C TYR A 258 13.34 2.99 9.88
N PRO A 259 13.99 2.96 11.05
CA PRO A 259 14.91 1.88 11.40
C PRO A 259 14.28 0.50 11.17
N PRO A 260 15.10 -0.52 10.90
CA PRO A 260 14.62 -1.90 10.83
C PRO A 260 13.79 -2.26 12.05
N LEU A 261 12.69 -3.01 11.84
CA LEU A 261 11.98 -3.59 12.97
C LEU A 261 12.88 -4.58 13.68
N ASP A 262 13.23 -4.24 14.93
CA ASP A 262 13.95 -5.12 15.84
C ASP A 262 12.93 -5.89 16.69
N VAL A 263 12.65 -7.15 16.29
CA VAL A 263 11.74 -8.03 16.99
C VAL A 263 12.53 -9.22 17.49
N PRO A 264 12.63 -9.40 18.82
CA PRO A 264 13.35 -10.52 19.43
C PRO A 264 12.81 -11.85 18.88
N ARG A 265 13.72 -12.76 18.52
CA ARG A 265 13.36 -14.12 18.07
C ARG A 265 13.52 -15.08 19.24
N THR A 266 12.45 -15.81 19.54
CA THR A 266 12.44 -16.82 20.62
C THR A 266 12.90 -18.18 20.11
N GLY A 267 12.85 -18.39 18.79
CA GLY A 267 13.02 -19.70 18.14
C GLY A 267 11.71 -20.47 17.96
N GLU A 268 10.66 -20.04 18.64
CA GLU A 268 9.30 -20.58 18.47
C GLU A 268 8.63 -19.86 17.29
N ARG A 269 8.45 -20.58 16.19
CA ARG A 269 8.01 -20.02 14.90
C ARG A 269 6.74 -19.19 14.99
N ASP A 270 5.71 -19.71 15.63
CA ASP A 270 4.40 -19.06 15.66
C ASP A 270 4.41 -17.84 16.59
N ALA A 271 5.17 -17.90 17.68
CA ALA A 271 5.41 -16.78 18.58
C ALA A 271 6.17 -15.66 17.86
N ASP A 272 7.22 -15.99 17.13
CA ASP A 272 8.04 -15.02 16.37
C ASP A 272 7.23 -14.35 15.25
N ILE A 273 6.37 -15.10 14.54
CA ILE A 273 5.46 -14.57 13.52
C ILE A 273 4.45 -13.60 14.17
N MET A 274 3.85 -14.00 15.29
CA MET A 274 2.90 -13.15 16.02
C MET A 274 3.57 -11.87 16.51
N ALA A 275 4.75 -11.95 17.10
CA ALA A 275 5.51 -10.79 17.58
C ALA A 275 5.84 -9.83 16.44
N MET A 276 6.32 -10.33 15.29
CA MET A 276 6.60 -9.51 14.12
C MET A 276 5.34 -8.81 13.60
N MET A 277 4.22 -9.53 13.46
CA MET A 277 2.99 -8.93 12.95
C MET A 277 2.37 -7.95 13.95
N THR A 278 2.56 -8.16 15.25
CA THR A 278 2.18 -7.20 16.30
C THR A 278 2.98 -5.91 16.16
N ALA A 279 4.29 -5.99 15.96
CA ALA A 279 5.14 -4.81 15.73
C ALA A 279 4.76 -4.06 14.44
N VAL A 280 4.45 -4.79 13.36
CA VAL A 280 3.94 -4.20 12.10
C VAL A 280 2.63 -3.45 12.34
N ASN A 281 1.66 -4.07 12.99
CA ASN A 281 0.38 -3.43 13.28
C ASN A 281 0.54 -2.22 14.21
N ALA A 282 1.35 -2.31 15.27
CA ALA A 282 1.61 -1.20 16.18
C ALA A 282 2.26 0.00 15.46
N THR A 283 3.19 -0.26 14.53
CA THR A 283 3.80 0.78 13.70
C THR A 283 2.75 1.49 12.83
N LEU A 284 1.91 0.74 12.13
CA LEU A 284 0.83 1.28 11.29
C LEU A 284 -0.20 2.05 12.13
N GLU A 285 -0.58 1.52 13.28
CA GLU A 285 -1.49 2.17 14.21
C GLU A 285 -0.95 3.51 14.68
N GLY A 286 0.33 3.58 15.07
CA GLY A 286 0.98 4.82 15.46
C GLY A 286 0.87 5.90 14.37
N TRP A 287 1.15 5.55 13.12
CA TRP A 287 1.03 6.48 11.98
C TRP A 287 -0.41 6.93 11.73
N ILE A 288 -1.37 6.02 11.86
CA ILE A 288 -2.79 6.32 11.68
C ILE A 288 -3.30 7.23 12.79
N ARG A 289 -2.86 7.02 14.04
CA ARG A 289 -3.22 7.89 15.16
C ARG A 289 -2.73 9.33 14.98
N GLU A 290 -1.55 9.52 14.37
CA GLU A 290 -1.01 10.85 14.07
C GLU A 290 -1.75 11.55 12.91
N ARG A 291 -2.17 10.80 11.88
CA ARG A 291 -2.81 11.32 10.66
C ARG A 291 -4.01 10.48 10.24
N PRO A 292 -5.06 10.39 11.10
CA PRO A 292 -6.19 9.52 10.83
C PRO A 292 -6.94 9.88 9.56
N GLU A 293 -6.96 11.14 9.14
CA GLU A 293 -7.59 11.60 7.89
C GLU A 293 -6.88 11.10 6.63
N GLN A 294 -5.65 10.56 6.74
CA GLN A 294 -4.89 10.10 5.58
C GLN A 294 -4.99 8.59 5.37
N TRP A 295 -5.62 7.84 6.28
CA TRP A 295 -5.77 6.40 6.13
C TRP A 295 -7.07 6.00 5.44
N PHE A 296 -7.04 4.86 4.76
CA PHE A 296 -8.14 4.32 3.97
C PHE A 296 -9.16 3.57 4.83
N TRP A 297 -10.05 4.30 5.54
CA TRP A 297 -11.05 3.74 6.47
C TRP A 297 -12.18 2.95 5.82
N VAL A 298 -12.37 3.03 4.51
CA VAL A 298 -13.48 2.39 3.78
C VAL A 298 -13.19 0.93 3.40
N HIS A 299 -12.49 0.19 4.26
CA HIS A 299 -12.30 -1.25 4.11
C HIS A 299 -12.59 -1.97 5.44
N SER A 300 -13.07 -3.24 5.36
CA SER A 300 -13.32 -4.06 6.56
C SER A 300 -11.99 -4.55 7.13
N ARG A 301 -11.39 -3.79 8.06
CA ARG A 301 -10.13 -4.18 8.70
C ARG A 301 -10.34 -5.18 9.83
N TRP A 302 -11.43 -5.04 10.55
CA TRP A 302 -11.83 -5.93 11.65
C TRP A 302 -12.91 -6.90 11.19
N PRO A 303 -13.06 -8.05 11.89
CA PRO A 303 -14.24 -8.90 11.75
C PRO A 303 -15.49 -8.08 12.10
N ASP A 304 -16.62 -8.40 11.45
CA ASP A 304 -17.94 -7.85 11.80
C ASP A 304 -18.41 -8.41 13.13
#